data_50e2c180c4975902bb982d685f72f657
#
_entry.id   50e2c180c4975902bb982d685f72f657
#
_cell.length_a   1.000
_cell.length_b   1.000
_cell.length_c   1.000
_cell.angle_alpha   90.00
_cell.angle_beta   90.00
_cell.angle_gamma   90.00
#
_symmetry.space_group_name_H-M   'P 1'
#
loop_
_entity.id
_entity.type
_entity.pdbx_description
1 polymer ?
#
loop_
_entity_poly.entity_id
_entity_poly.type
_entity_poly.pdbx_seq_one_letter_code
_entity_poly.pdbx_strand_id
1 'polypeptide(L)' 'SAPFVATLVDVTGIIIYFTIAAFFLAEKLL' A
#
# COMPACT_ATOMS: atom_id res chain seq x y z
N SER A 1 14.03 -8.65 -14.22
CA SER A 1 13.36 -8.45 -15.49
C SER A 1 12.18 -7.49 -15.34
N ALA A 2 11.67 -6.99 -16.46
CA ALA A 2 10.62 -5.99 -16.44
C ALA A 2 9.34 -6.46 -15.75
N PRO A 3 8.83 -7.69 -16.00
CA PRO A 3 7.61 -8.14 -15.34
C PRO A 3 7.78 -8.23 -13.82
N PHE A 4 8.95 -8.63 -13.37
CA PHE A 4 9.21 -8.73 -11.94
C PHE A 4 9.21 -7.36 -11.28
N VAL A 5 9.85 -6.40 -11.93
CA VAL A 5 9.91 -5.04 -11.41
C VAL A 5 8.52 -4.42 -11.37
N ALA A 6 7.73 -4.64 -12.42
CA ALA A 6 6.37 -4.10 -12.46
C ALA A 6 5.52 -4.65 -11.33
N THR A 7 5.65 -5.95 -11.05
CA THR A 7 4.93 -6.57 -9.96
C THR A 7 5.35 -6.00 -8.61
N LEU A 8 6.65 -5.78 -8.44
CA LEU A 8 7.17 -5.18 -7.20
C LEU A 8 6.58 -3.80 -6.97
N VAL A 9 6.52 -2.99 -8.02
CA VAL A 9 5.98 -1.65 -7.91
C VAL A 9 4.50 -1.70 -7.53
N ASP A 10 3.75 -2.59 -8.16
CA ASP A 10 2.32 -2.73 -7.86
C ASP A 10 2.09 -3.14 -6.41
N VAL A 11 2.82 -4.16 -5.94
CA VAL A 11 2.67 -4.63 -4.56
C VAL A 11 3.06 -3.54 -3.58
N THR A 12 4.13 -2.81 -3.87
CA THR A 12 4.56 -1.71 -3.02
C THR A 12 3.47 -0.66 -2.91
N GLY A 13 2.84 -0.34 -4.04
CA GLY A 13 1.75 0.64 -4.04
C GLY A 13 0.58 0.20 -3.20
N ILE A 14 0.23 -1.08 -3.28
CA ILE A 14 -0.88 -1.62 -2.48
C ILE A 14 -0.55 -1.54 -0.99
N ILE A 15 0.66 -1.90 -0.62
CA ILE A 15 1.09 -1.86 0.77
C ILE A 15 1.00 -0.43 1.31
N ILE A 16 1.51 0.52 0.56
CA ILE A 16 1.49 1.91 0.99
C ILE A 16 0.05 2.41 1.11
N TYR A 17 -0.76 2.10 0.12
CA TYR A 17 -2.14 2.55 0.11
C TYR A 17 -2.91 2.01 1.32
N PHE A 18 -2.81 0.71 1.56
CA PHE A 18 -3.52 0.09 2.68
C PHE A 18 -2.98 0.57 4.02
N THR A 19 -1.68 0.81 4.10
CA THR A 19 -1.08 1.30 5.34
C THR A 19 -1.63 2.68 5.68
N ILE A 20 -1.69 3.57 4.71
CA ILE A 20 -2.22 4.91 4.93
C ILE A 20 -3.71 4.86 5.26
N ALA A 21 -4.46 4.02 4.54
CA ALA A 21 -5.88 3.89 4.80
C ALA A 21 -6.14 3.37 6.21
N ALA A 22 -5.37 2.39 6.64
CA ALA A 22 -5.51 1.82 7.98
C ALA A 22 -5.20 2.87 9.05
N PHE A 23 -4.19 3.70 8.79
CA PHE A 23 -3.82 4.75 9.73
C PHE A 23 -4.96 5.75 9.90
N PHE A 24 -5.55 6.16 8.79
CA PHE A 24 -6.65 7.11 8.82
C PHE A 24 -7.88 6.51 9.52
N LEU A 25 -8.15 5.24 9.26
CA LEU A 25 -9.28 4.56 9.88
C LEU A 25 -9.10 4.47 11.39
N ALA A 26 -7.91 4.10 11.84
CA ALA A 26 -7.62 4.00 13.26
C ALA A 26 -7.75 5.35 13.95
N GLU A 27 -7.28 6.39 13.29
CA GLU A 27 -7.36 7.75 13.82
C GLU A 27 -8.82 8.19 13.96
N LYS A 28 -9.63 7.80 13.00
CA LYS A 28 -11.05 8.16 13.02
C LYS A 28 -11.79 7.51 14.17
N LEU A 29 -11.35 6.30 14.55
CA LEU A 29 -11.98 5.56 15.64
C LEU A 29 -11.61 6.12 17.01
N LEU A 30 -10.46 6.79 17.09
CA LEU A 30 -10.03 7.40 18.34
C LEU A 30 -10.80 8.68 18.58
#